data_75ee5c48860404166ec03a2b3eccdda8
#
_entry.id   75ee5c48860404166ec03a2b3eccdda8
#
_cell.length_a   1.000
_cell.length_b   1.000
_cell.length_c   1.000
_cell.angle_alpha   90.00
_cell.angle_beta   90.00
_cell.angle_gamma   90.00
#
_symmetry.space_group_name_H-M   'P 1'
#
loop_
_entity.id
_entity.type
_entity.pdbx_description
1 polymer ?
#
loop_
_entity_poly.entity_id
_entity_poly.type
_entity_poly.pdbx_seq_one_letter_code
_entity_poly.pdbx_strand_id
1 'polypeptide(L)'
;MQTAYLKAHYSSFFFKALFNLNKNKPGKLNKYIIDAHSFNVNVLPPNINKSQVNFSVVDNQILFGLSAITSIGETFAQNIIEERDRHGNFKNFNDFVERIEPSKSQIIALVKSGAIPTHNKKQFLIQYFKSQYEAREYKPVSTLPTKSKLLLEWDIDTEEYKIGRRVDKEAVLKIYNQKKKEVFDAEQKIRYQNYIDECNEKYLTDEQYWEFETMQFFISDENPFEEAYQIISDFDEVEVGEKCVVVGVISKIQKKKTKRGQQYAYINLYGTSLLECTVWPDALKKFGDLLVKGQQIAVLCKKDGDDKVIIDKIKPYKQWLDTIKSRKKHTKTF
;
A
#
# COMPACT_ATOMS: atom_id res chain seq x y z
N MET A 1 10.17 -33.31 -19.38
CA MET A 1 11.65 -33.23 -19.50
C MET A 1 12.15 -31.81 -19.76
N GLN A 2 11.69 -31.08 -20.78
CA GLN A 2 12.20 -29.73 -21.10
C GLN A 2 12.09 -28.72 -19.96
N THR A 3 10.96 -28.70 -19.24
CA THR A 3 10.71 -27.76 -18.13
C THR A 3 11.67 -27.98 -16.95
N ALA A 4 11.95 -29.26 -16.60
CA ALA A 4 12.88 -29.60 -15.53
C ALA A 4 14.34 -29.22 -15.92
N TYR A 5 14.71 -29.42 -17.19
CA TYR A 5 16.02 -29.01 -17.69
C TYR A 5 16.20 -27.50 -17.63
N LEU A 6 15.20 -26.71 -18.09
CA LEU A 6 15.25 -25.25 -18.02
C LEU A 6 15.32 -24.76 -16.56
N LYS A 7 14.56 -25.36 -15.66
CA LYS A 7 14.59 -25.02 -14.23
C LYS A 7 15.97 -25.29 -13.61
N ALA A 8 16.64 -26.38 -14.00
CA ALA A 8 17.94 -26.74 -13.44
C ALA A 8 19.12 -25.94 -14.03
N HIS A 9 19.10 -25.63 -15.33
CA HIS A 9 20.24 -25.02 -16.02
C HIS A 9 20.07 -23.53 -16.35
N TYR A 10 18.82 -23.03 -16.38
CA TYR A 10 18.47 -21.65 -16.69
C TYR A 10 17.44 -21.11 -15.71
N SER A 11 17.68 -21.32 -14.41
CA SER A 11 16.74 -21.06 -13.31
C SER A 11 16.17 -19.64 -13.35
N SER A 12 17.01 -18.61 -13.49
CA SER A 12 16.56 -17.21 -13.52
C SER A 12 15.61 -16.91 -14.69
N PHE A 13 15.89 -17.46 -15.88
CA PHE A 13 15.01 -17.28 -17.04
C PHE A 13 13.71 -18.08 -16.90
N PHE A 14 13.79 -19.28 -16.34
CA PHE A 14 12.62 -20.10 -16.06
C PHE A 14 11.68 -19.40 -15.06
N PHE A 15 12.20 -18.95 -13.92
CA PHE A 15 11.40 -18.24 -12.91
C PHE A 15 10.90 -16.88 -13.40
N LYS A 16 11.70 -16.11 -14.16
CA LYS A 16 11.24 -14.90 -14.85
C LYS A 16 9.99 -15.17 -15.68
N ALA A 17 9.98 -16.25 -16.46
CA ALA A 17 8.82 -16.61 -17.30
C ALA A 17 7.59 -16.94 -16.43
N LEU A 18 7.76 -17.71 -15.34
CA LEU A 18 6.69 -18.02 -14.39
C LEU A 18 6.15 -16.78 -13.70
N PHE A 19 7.01 -15.85 -13.28
CA PHE A 19 6.60 -14.61 -12.63
C PHE A 19 5.77 -13.75 -13.57
N ASN A 20 6.19 -13.59 -14.81
CA ASN A 20 5.46 -12.81 -15.81
C ASN A 20 4.08 -13.41 -16.13
N LEU A 21 3.98 -14.73 -16.21
CA LEU A 21 2.70 -15.43 -16.41
C LEU A 21 1.74 -15.32 -15.20
N ASN A 22 2.28 -15.09 -14.00
CA ASN A 22 1.51 -15.10 -12.78
C ASN A 22 1.55 -13.75 -12.02
N LYS A 23 2.04 -12.66 -12.63
CA LYS A 23 2.16 -11.34 -11.98
C LYS A 23 0.87 -10.82 -11.35
N ASN A 24 -0.29 -11.20 -11.91
CA ASN A 24 -1.62 -10.82 -11.41
C ASN A 24 -2.22 -11.88 -10.45
N LYS A 25 -1.45 -12.88 -10.05
CA LYS A 25 -1.87 -13.97 -9.15
C LYS A 25 -0.93 -14.05 -7.95
N PRO A 26 -1.08 -13.16 -6.95
CA PRO A 26 -0.09 -12.99 -5.89
C PRO A 26 0.21 -14.28 -5.09
N GLY A 27 -0.80 -15.11 -4.80
CA GLY A 27 -0.59 -16.39 -4.11
C GLY A 27 0.32 -17.36 -4.88
N LYS A 28 0.16 -17.44 -6.22
CA LYS A 28 1.05 -18.28 -7.06
C LYS A 28 2.44 -17.66 -7.21
N LEU A 29 2.49 -16.35 -7.38
CA LEU A 29 3.75 -15.64 -7.51
C LEU A 29 4.65 -15.87 -6.30
N ASN A 30 4.08 -15.78 -5.07
CA ASN A 30 4.83 -16.02 -3.85
C ASN A 30 5.41 -17.45 -3.76
N LYS A 31 4.61 -18.47 -4.08
CA LYS A 31 5.12 -19.85 -4.14
C LYS A 31 6.32 -20.01 -5.09
N TYR A 32 6.25 -19.37 -6.25
CA TYR A 32 7.36 -19.41 -7.22
C TYR A 32 8.59 -18.60 -6.77
N ILE A 33 8.40 -17.54 -5.98
CA ILE A 33 9.51 -16.78 -5.40
C ILE A 33 10.26 -17.63 -4.36
N ILE A 34 9.53 -18.29 -3.47
CA ILE A 34 10.11 -19.24 -2.49
C ILE A 34 10.85 -20.37 -3.22
N ASP A 35 10.26 -20.93 -4.26
CA ASP A 35 10.90 -21.96 -5.07
C ASP A 35 12.17 -21.42 -5.78
N ALA A 36 12.16 -20.19 -6.28
CA ALA A 36 13.31 -19.57 -6.93
C ALA A 36 14.50 -19.39 -5.95
N HIS A 37 14.24 -19.02 -4.70
CA HIS A 37 15.27 -18.91 -3.68
C HIS A 37 16.01 -20.24 -3.46
N SER A 38 15.34 -21.39 -3.53
CA SER A 38 15.98 -22.70 -3.43
C SER A 38 16.97 -23.00 -4.58
N PHE A 39 16.90 -22.23 -5.68
CA PHE A 39 17.80 -22.27 -6.83
C PHE A 39 18.81 -21.11 -6.82
N ASN A 40 18.99 -20.40 -5.69
CA ASN A 40 19.81 -19.21 -5.55
C ASN A 40 19.44 -18.07 -6.52
N VAL A 41 18.15 -17.98 -6.89
CA VAL A 41 17.59 -16.90 -7.70
C VAL A 41 16.77 -15.99 -6.79
N ASN A 42 17.31 -14.82 -6.47
CA ASN A 42 16.63 -13.83 -5.64
C ASN A 42 15.84 -12.84 -6.48
N VAL A 43 14.85 -12.21 -5.88
CA VAL A 43 14.09 -11.12 -6.48
C VAL A 43 14.64 -9.80 -5.95
N LEU A 44 15.13 -8.98 -6.87
CA LEU A 44 15.64 -7.65 -6.56
C LEU A 44 14.48 -6.65 -6.53
N PRO A 45 14.51 -5.65 -5.62
CA PRO A 45 13.47 -4.62 -5.52
C PRO A 45 13.34 -3.83 -6.82
N PRO A 46 12.14 -3.28 -7.13
CA PRO A 46 11.95 -2.44 -8.28
C PRO A 46 12.77 -1.15 -8.19
N ASN A 47 13.12 -0.59 -9.34
CA ASN A 47 13.84 0.67 -9.44
C ASN A 47 13.43 1.40 -10.73
N ILE A 48 13.01 2.67 -10.63
CA ILE A 48 12.55 3.47 -11.78
C ILE A 48 13.61 3.61 -12.88
N ASN A 49 14.90 3.56 -12.52
CA ASN A 49 16.00 3.69 -13.46
C ASN A 49 16.52 2.35 -14.02
N LYS A 50 16.10 1.20 -13.46
CA LYS A 50 16.62 -0.11 -13.86
C LYS A 50 15.53 -1.09 -14.31
N SER A 51 14.37 -1.07 -13.65
CA SER A 51 13.30 -2.05 -13.92
C SER A 51 12.71 -1.89 -15.32
N GLN A 52 12.27 -3.01 -15.87
CA GLN A 52 11.47 -3.08 -17.10
C GLN A 52 9.97 -3.09 -16.75
N VAL A 53 9.10 -3.06 -17.76
CA VAL A 53 7.65 -3.21 -17.57
C VAL A 53 7.34 -4.50 -16.82
N ASN A 54 7.91 -5.60 -17.27
CA ASN A 54 7.75 -6.93 -16.68
C ASN A 54 9.03 -7.35 -15.94
N PHE A 55 8.97 -8.45 -15.18
CA PHE A 55 10.15 -9.03 -14.54
C PHE A 55 11.26 -9.29 -15.59
N SER A 56 12.49 -8.94 -15.23
CA SER A 56 13.67 -9.10 -16.09
C SER A 56 14.80 -9.78 -15.32
N VAL A 57 15.77 -10.36 -16.05
CA VAL A 57 16.96 -10.97 -15.45
C VAL A 57 18.11 -9.97 -15.50
N VAL A 58 18.76 -9.77 -14.36
CA VAL A 58 19.96 -8.95 -14.19
C VAL A 58 20.92 -9.71 -13.29
N ASP A 59 22.14 -9.95 -13.74
CA ASP A 59 23.18 -10.67 -12.97
C ASP A 59 22.68 -12.01 -12.38
N ASN A 60 21.97 -12.78 -13.20
CA ASN A 60 21.34 -14.05 -12.83
C ASN A 60 20.28 -13.96 -11.70
N GLN A 61 19.85 -12.76 -11.30
CA GLN A 61 18.77 -12.49 -10.39
C GLN A 61 17.55 -11.94 -11.14
N ILE A 62 16.40 -11.88 -10.50
CA ILE A 62 15.17 -11.37 -11.12
C ILE A 62 14.89 -9.97 -10.59
N LEU A 63 14.96 -8.97 -11.45
CA LEU A 63 14.57 -7.61 -11.13
C LEU A 63 13.05 -7.45 -11.25
N PHE A 64 12.42 -6.88 -10.22
CA PHE A 64 10.97 -6.68 -10.16
C PHE A 64 10.47 -5.75 -11.26
N GLY A 65 9.41 -6.15 -11.98
CA GLY A 65 8.81 -5.37 -13.04
C GLY A 65 7.91 -4.25 -12.53
N LEU A 66 7.97 -3.07 -13.13
CA LEU A 66 7.17 -1.92 -12.68
C LEU A 66 5.67 -2.18 -12.76
N SER A 67 5.18 -2.88 -13.79
CA SER A 67 3.75 -3.18 -13.95
C SER A 67 3.19 -4.20 -12.95
N ALA A 68 4.05 -4.88 -12.20
CA ALA A 68 3.63 -5.78 -11.14
C ALA A 68 3.42 -5.07 -9.80
N ILE A 69 3.79 -3.78 -9.70
CA ILE A 69 3.50 -2.93 -8.54
C ILE A 69 2.02 -2.54 -8.57
N THR A 70 1.31 -2.73 -7.46
CA THR A 70 -0.09 -2.30 -7.32
C THR A 70 -0.25 -0.81 -7.67
N SER A 71 -1.27 -0.45 -8.42
CA SER A 71 -1.54 0.90 -8.95
C SER A 71 -0.58 1.38 -10.06
N ILE A 72 0.35 0.54 -10.54
CA ILE A 72 1.21 0.83 -11.68
C ILE A 72 0.76 -0.03 -12.86
N GLY A 73 0.05 0.58 -13.81
CA GLY A 73 -0.38 -0.11 -15.03
C GLY A 73 0.75 -0.26 -16.05
N GLU A 74 0.59 -1.17 -17.01
CA GLU A 74 1.58 -1.42 -18.07
C GLU A 74 1.90 -0.16 -18.88
N THR A 75 0.88 0.62 -19.25
CA THR A 75 1.04 1.87 -20.01
C THR A 75 1.90 2.88 -19.26
N PHE A 76 1.65 3.04 -17.95
CA PHE A 76 2.43 3.97 -17.13
C PHE A 76 3.87 3.47 -16.93
N ALA A 77 4.06 2.17 -16.70
CA ALA A 77 5.38 1.57 -16.63
C ALA A 77 6.15 1.73 -17.94
N GLN A 78 5.48 1.55 -19.08
CA GLN A 78 6.08 1.76 -20.42
C GLN A 78 6.50 3.22 -20.61
N ASN A 79 5.68 4.19 -20.19
CA ASN A 79 6.00 5.62 -20.27
C ASN A 79 7.29 5.97 -19.48
N ILE A 80 7.45 5.41 -18.28
CA ILE A 80 8.67 5.60 -17.48
C ILE A 80 9.91 5.10 -18.25
N ILE A 81 9.80 3.93 -18.89
CA ILE A 81 10.92 3.32 -19.61
C ILE A 81 11.26 4.12 -20.86
N GLU A 82 10.26 4.47 -21.67
CA GLU A 82 10.46 5.24 -22.88
C GLU A 82 11.07 6.61 -22.59
N GLU A 83 10.62 7.27 -21.55
CA GLU A 83 11.16 8.57 -21.13
C GLU A 83 12.61 8.45 -20.67
N ARG A 84 12.92 7.42 -19.88
CA ARG A 84 14.27 7.11 -19.45
C ARG A 84 15.19 6.76 -20.63
N ASP A 85 14.70 5.98 -21.58
CA ASP A 85 15.50 5.55 -22.73
C ASP A 85 15.79 6.70 -23.72
N ARG A 86 14.87 7.68 -23.80
CA ARG A 86 15.05 8.90 -24.65
C ARG A 86 15.95 9.96 -24.04
N HIS A 87 15.78 10.20 -22.72
CA HIS A 87 16.40 11.36 -22.05
C HIS A 87 17.38 10.97 -20.93
N GLY A 88 17.67 9.68 -20.77
CA GLY A 88 18.55 9.14 -19.72
C GLY A 88 17.86 8.95 -18.38
N ASN A 89 18.59 8.37 -17.45
CA ASN A 89 18.10 8.10 -16.10
C ASN A 89 17.56 9.34 -15.38
N PHE A 90 16.54 9.14 -14.55
CA PHE A 90 16.03 10.19 -13.67
C PHE A 90 17.09 10.53 -12.62
N LYS A 91 17.49 11.80 -12.56
CA LYS A 91 18.55 12.29 -11.67
C LYS A 91 18.13 12.30 -10.20
N ASN A 92 16.87 12.64 -9.94
CA ASN A 92 16.27 12.70 -8.63
C ASN A 92 14.74 12.61 -8.74
N PHE A 93 14.05 12.70 -7.62
CA PHE A 93 12.59 12.62 -7.58
C PHE A 93 11.88 13.76 -8.31
N ASN A 94 12.39 14.99 -8.23
CA ASN A 94 11.76 16.13 -8.89
C ASN A 94 11.87 15.99 -10.42
N ASP A 95 13.03 15.58 -10.94
CA ASP A 95 13.23 15.27 -12.35
C ASP A 95 12.26 14.19 -12.84
N PHE A 96 12.04 13.15 -12.03
CA PHE A 96 11.04 12.12 -12.33
C PHE A 96 9.61 12.69 -12.38
N VAL A 97 9.22 13.49 -11.39
CA VAL A 97 7.87 14.08 -11.33
C VAL A 97 7.63 15.05 -12.49
N GLU A 98 8.60 15.89 -12.82
CA GLU A 98 8.49 16.85 -13.94
C GLU A 98 8.37 16.16 -15.30
N ARG A 99 9.09 15.07 -15.51
CA ARG A 99 9.12 14.35 -16.78
C ARG A 99 7.95 13.37 -16.97
N ILE A 100 7.46 12.76 -15.89
CA ILE A 100 6.46 11.69 -15.95
C ILE A 100 5.06 12.16 -15.54
N GLU A 101 4.96 13.22 -14.74
CA GLU A 101 3.71 13.74 -14.18
C GLU A 101 2.83 12.66 -13.51
N PRO A 102 3.39 11.87 -12.57
CA PRO A 102 2.68 10.76 -11.96
C PRO A 102 1.52 11.22 -11.09
N SER A 103 0.45 10.45 -11.05
CA SER A 103 -0.66 10.68 -10.12
C SER A 103 -0.25 10.40 -8.66
N LYS A 104 -1.03 10.94 -7.70
CA LYS A 104 -0.81 10.72 -6.26
C LYS A 104 -0.69 9.22 -5.90
N SER A 105 -1.58 8.37 -6.44
CA SER A 105 -1.55 6.94 -6.18
C SER A 105 -0.31 6.24 -6.72
N GLN A 106 0.18 6.67 -7.88
CA GLN A 106 1.41 6.14 -8.49
C GLN A 106 2.65 6.52 -7.69
N ILE A 107 2.74 7.76 -7.21
CA ILE A 107 3.85 8.20 -6.33
C ILE A 107 3.86 7.36 -5.04
N ILE A 108 2.71 7.22 -4.38
CA ILE A 108 2.59 6.41 -3.16
C ILE A 108 3.05 4.97 -3.42
N ALA A 109 2.61 4.36 -4.52
CA ALA A 109 2.97 2.99 -4.87
C ALA A 109 4.48 2.84 -5.16
N LEU A 110 5.08 3.75 -5.92
CA LEU A 110 6.50 3.72 -6.25
C LEU A 110 7.40 3.97 -5.04
N VAL A 111 7.00 4.85 -4.11
CA VAL A 111 7.75 5.07 -2.86
C VAL A 111 7.62 3.89 -1.91
N LYS A 112 6.40 3.38 -1.70
CA LYS A 112 6.14 2.23 -0.82
C LYS A 112 6.86 0.97 -1.30
N SER A 113 6.86 0.69 -2.60
CA SER A 113 7.57 -0.46 -3.20
C SER A 113 9.09 -0.32 -3.18
N GLY A 114 9.63 0.86 -2.88
CA GLY A 114 11.08 1.13 -2.96
C GLY A 114 11.59 1.39 -4.37
N ALA A 115 10.71 1.47 -5.38
CA ALA A 115 11.10 1.80 -6.76
C ALA A 115 11.75 3.20 -6.86
N ILE A 116 11.34 4.12 -5.99
CA ILE A 116 12.02 5.39 -5.75
C ILE A 116 12.80 5.26 -4.44
N PRO A 117 14.14 5.23 -4.48
CA PRO A 117 14.96 5.06 -3.29
C PRO A 117 14.84 6.29 -2.36
N THR A 118 14.43 6.05 -1.11
CA THR A 118 14.31 7.08 -0.07
C THR A 118 14.76 6.50 1.27
N HIS A 119 15.40 7.32 2.12
CA HIS A 119 15.85 6.87 3.44
C HIS A 119 14.70 6.62 4.43
N ASN A 120 13.64 7.43 4.36
CA ASN A 120 12.44 7.31 5.18
C ASN A 120 11.22 7.55 4.28
N LYS A 121 10.59 6.46 3.87
CA LYS A 121 9.45 6.48 2.94
C LYS A 121 8.28 7.31 3.49
N LYS A 122 7.98 7.19 4.79
CA LYS A 122 6.90 7.91 5.46
C LYS A 122 7.14 9.42 5.45
N GLN A 123 8.30 9.86 5.96
CA GLN A 123 8.64 11.29 5.97
C GLN A 123 8.69 11.88 4.56
N PHE A 124 9.23 11.13 3.61
CA PHE A 124 9.28 11.55 2.22
C PHE A 124 7.89 11.82 1.66
N LEU A 125 6.93 10.90 1.83
CA LEU A 125 5.55 11.09 1.37
C LEU A 125 4.87 12.28 2.04
N ILE A 126 5.04 12.43 3.37
CA ILE A 126 4.49 13.57 4.10
C ILE A 126 5.05 14.89 3.57
N GLN A 127 6.37 15.01 3.40
CA GLN A 127 7.01 16.22 2.89
C GLN A 127 6.59 16.55 1.47
N TYR A 128 6.56 15.54 0.59
CA TYR A 128 6.13 15.74 -0.79
C TYR A 128 4.69 16.29 -0.85
N PHE A 129 3.77 15.66 -0.16
CA PHE A 129 2.38 16.13 -0.18
C PHE A 129 2.18 17.45 0.55
N LYS A 130 2.98 17.73 1.58
CA LYS A 130 3.02 19.03 2.22
C LYS A 130 3.36 20.13 1.22
N SER A 131 4.43 19.97 0.45
CA SER A 131 4.84 20.94 -0.58
C SER A 131 3.74 21.15 -1.64
N GLN A 132 3.00 20.12 -2.01
CA GLN A 132 1.89 20.23 -2.96
C GLN A 132 0.69 21.03 -2.39
N TYR A 133 0.47 21.03 -1.08
CA TYR A 133 -0.55 21.84 -0.44
C TYR A 133 -0.08 23.30 -0.29
N GLU A 134 1.16 23.51 0.07
CA GLU A 134 1.77 24.85 0.23
C GLU A 134 1.90 25.60 -1.11
N ALA A 135 2.11 24.88 -2.22
CA ALA A 135 2.21 25.45 -3.56
C ALA A 135 0.86 25.88 -4.18
N ARG A 136 -0.27 25.68 -3.50
CA ARG A 136 -1.56 26.15 -4.02
C ARG A 136 -1.69 27.64 -3.87
N GLU A 137 -1.69 28.33 -5.01
CA GLU A 137 -1.85 29.77 -5.03
C GLU A 137 -3.32 30.20 -4.91
N TYR A 138 -3.56 31.23 -4.09
CA TYR A 138 -4.81 31.97 -4.11
C TYR A 138 -4.93 32.76 -5.42
N LYS A 139 -6.04 32.57 -6.15
CA LYS A 139 -6.36 33.35 -7.34
C LYS A 139 -7.38 34.44 -7.02
N PRO A 140 -6.99 35.72 -7.06
CA PRO A 140 -7.90 36.84 -6.82
C PRO A 140 -8.98 36.90 -7.91
N VAL A 141 -10.13 37.46 -7.57
CA VAL A 141 -11.21 37.70 -8.52
C VAL A 141 -10.89 38.93 -9.34
N SER A 142 -11.05 38.87 -10.66
CA SER A 142 -10.78 39.96 -11.57
C SER A 142 -11.96 40.92 -11.78
N THR A 143 -13.17 40.45 -11.46
CA THR A 143 -14.42 41.20 -11.61
C THR A 143 -15.20 41.25 -10.32
N LEU A 144 -15.88 42.40 -10.06
CA LEU A 144 -16.67 42.57 -8.85
C LEU A 144 -17.83 41.55 -8.83
N PRO A 145 -17.98 40.71 -7.75
CA PRO A 145 -19.10 39.81 -7.59
C PRO A 145 -20.45 40.54 -7.51
N THR A 146 -21.54 39.82 -7.71
CA THR A 146 -22.89 40.38 -7.59
C THR A 146 -23.14 40.90 -6.17
N LYS A 147 -23.98 41.94 -6.00
CA LYS A 147 -24.33 42.53 -4.71
C LYS A 147 -24.87 41.49 -3.73
N SER A 148 -25.71 40.56 -4.20
CA SER A 148 -26.20 39.45 -3.36
C SER A 148 -25.09 38.54 -2.84
N LYS A 149 -24.08 38.25 -3.66
CA LYS A 149 -22.94 37.41 -3.27
C LYS A 149 -22.05 38.12 -2.24
N LEU A 150 -21.81 39.41 -2.42
CA LEU A 150 -21.02 40.21 -1.46
C LEU A 150 -21.68 40.26 -0.08
N LEU A 151 -23.01 40.47 -0.02
CA LEU A 151 -23.75 40.60 1.23
C LEU A 151 -23.98 39.24 1.91
N LEU A 152 -24.32 38.19 1.15
CA LEU A 152 -24.68 36.88 1.72
C LEU A 152 -23.46 36.04 2.12
N GLU A 153 -22.40 36.10 1.32
CA GLU A 153 -21.20 35.27 1.59
C GLU A 153 -20.19 35.99 2.49
N TRP A 154 -20.04 37.30 2.36
CA TRP A 154 -18.91 38.03 2.94
C TRP A 154 -19.31 39.23 3.79
N ASP A 155 -20.59 39.52 3.93
CA ASP A 155 -21.14 40.66 4.70
C ASP A 155 -20.45 42.01 4.31
N ILE A 156 -20.28 42.23 3.01
CA ILE A 156 -19.70 43.43 2.48
C ILE A 156 -20.81 44.35 2.00
N ASP A 157 -21.04 45.48 2.71
CA ASP A 157 -21.97 46.50 2.25
C ASP A 157 -21.27 47.48 1.26
N THR A 158 -21.74 47.45 0.03
CA THR A 158 -21.21 48.31 -1.01
C THR A 158 -21.49 49.82 -0.75
N GLU A 159 -22.44 50.14 0.15
CA GLU A 159 -22.77 51.54 0.53
C GLU A 159 -21.63 52.20 1.30
N GLU A 160 -20.87 51.43 2.08
CA GLU A 160 -19.71 51.90 2.84
C GLU A 160 -18.55 52.35 1.92
N TYR A 161 -18.53 51.86 0.69
CA TYR A 161 -17.45 52.09 -0.28
C TYR A 161 -17.89 53.01 -1.44
N LYS A 162 -18.73 54.02 -1.16
CA LYS A 162 -19.15 54.99 -2.17
C LYS A 162 -18.26 56.20 -2.19
N ILE A 163 -17.87 56.59 -3.41
CA ILE A 163 -17.25 57.90 -3.68
C ILE A 163 -18.31 58.75 -4.43
N GLY A 164 -18.94 59.66 -3.69
CA GLY A 164 -20.08 60.42 -4.17
C GLY A 164 -21.30 59.51 -4.43
N ARG A 165 -21.77 59.51 -5.70
CA ARG A 165 -22.93 58.65 -6.11
C ARG A 165 -22.51 57.28 -6.69
N ARG A 166 -21.21 56.98 -6.75
CA ARG A 166 -20.72 55.74 -7.39
C ARG A 166 -20.00 54.86 -6.36
N VAL A 167 -20.14 53.54 -6.52
CA VAL A 167 -19.41 52.58 -5.72
C VAL A 167 -17.96 52.52 -6.20
N ASP A 168 -17.01 52.63 -5.26
CA ASP A 168 -15.60 52.35 -5.50
C ASP A 168 -15.40 50.83 -5.68
N LYS A 169 -15.41 50.41 -6.96
CA LYS A 169 -15.28 49.00 -7.33
C LYS A 169 -13.94 48.39 -6.95
N GLU A 170 -12.87 49.20 -6.96
CA GLU A 170 -11.52 48.71 -6.63
C GLU A 170 -11.39 48.44 -5.13
N ALA A 171 -11.91 49.33 -4.28
CA ALA A 171 -11.90 49.14 -2.84
C ALA A 171 -12.73 47.90 -2.43
N VAL A 172 -13.94 47.76 -2.98
CA VAL A 172 -14.80 46.57 -2.73
C VAL A 172 -14.13 45.29 -3.18
N LEU A 173 -13.51 45.28 -4.38
CA LEU A 173 -12.83 44.12 -4.90
C LEU A 173 -11.61 43.74 -4.04
N LYS A 174 -10.86 44.72 -3.56
CA LYS A 174 -9.73 44.48 -2.66
C LYS A 174 -10.16 43.82 -1.36
N ILE A 175 -11.22 44.29 -0.72
CA ILE A 175 -11.73 43.73 0.53
C ILE A 175 -12.34 42.33 0.31
N TYR A 176 -13.08 42.15 -0.78
CA TYR A 176 -13.59 40.82 -1.15
C TYR A 176 -12.46 39.82 -1.32
N ASN A 177 -11.42 40.19 -2.05
CA ASN A 177 -10.26 39.33 -2.27
C ASN A 177 -9.49 39.04 -0.97
N GLN A 178 -9.40 40.03 -0.07
CA GLN A 178 -8.78 39.82 1.23
C GLN A 178 -9.55 38.80 2.08
N LYS A 179 -10.87 39.01 2.26
CA LYS A 179 -11.74 38.06 3.00
C LYS A 179 -11.70 36.66 2.39
N LYS A 180 -11.79 36.57 1.06
CA LYS A 180 -11.68 35.31 0.34
C LYS A 180 -10.33 34.62 0.53
N LYS A 181 -9.24 35.37 0.59
CA LYS A 181 -7.90 34.85 0.88
C LYS A 181 -7.81 34.30 2.30
N GLU A 182 -8.34 35.01 3.29
CA GLU A 182 -8.36 34.56 4.69
C GLU A 182 -9.11 33.23 4.85
N VAL A 183 -10.26 33.09 4.19
CA VAL A 183 -11.01 31.81 4.19
C VAL A 183 -10.27 30.72 3.44
N PHE A 184 -9.67 31.04 2.30
CA PHE A 184 -8.85 30.09 1.54
C PHE A 184 -7.66 29.59 2.37
N ASP A 185 -6.95 30.49 3.03
CA ASP A 185 -5.80 30.13 3.87
C ASP A 185 -6.22 29.27 5.06
N ALA A 186 -7.37 29.58 5.70
CA ALA A 186 -7.94 28.78 6.78
C ALA A 186 -8.36 27.38 6.30
N GLU A 187 -9.04 27.29 5.17
CA GLU A 187 -9.41 26.00 4.55
C GLU A 187 -8.18 25.17 4.15
N GLN A 188 -7.14 25.81 3.60
CA GLN A 188 -5.89 25.11 3.25
C GLN A 188 -5.22 24.53 4.49
N LYS A 189 -5.20 25.29 5.59
CA LYS A 189 -4.64 24.83 6.87
C LYS A 189 -5.41 23.60 7.42
N ILE A 190 -6.74 23.64 7.38
CA ILE A 190 -7.59 22.50 7.80
C ILE A 190 -7.36 21.29 6.89
N ARG A 191 -7.36 21.47 5.58
CA ARG A 191 -7.11 20.39 4.62
C ARG A 191 -5.72 19.78 4.81
N TYR A 192 -4.72 20.60 5.07
CA TYR A 192 -3.37 20.15 5.36
C TYR A 192 -3.32 19.31 6.64
N GLN A 193 -3.95 19.79 7.73
CA GLN A 193 -3.99 19.04 8.99
C GLN A 193 -4.71 17.69 8.80
N ASN A 194 -5.89 17.68 8.19
CA ASN A 194 -6.62 16.45 7.88
C ASN A 194 -5.78 15.47 7.06
N TYR A 195 -4.98 16.00 6.13
CA TYR A 195 -4.08 15.17 5.33
C TYR A 195 -2.96 14.55 6.17
N ILE A 196 -2.35 15.33 7.08
CA ILE A 196 -1.32 14.82 8.01
C ILE A 196 -1.90 13.74 8.92
N ASP A 197 -3.13 13.94 9.43
CA ASP A 197 -3.81 12.98 10.28
C ASP A 197 -4.13 11.69 9.50
N GLU A 198 -4.64 11.80 8.27
CA GLU A 198 -4.85 10.68 7.37
C GLU A 198 -3.55 9.92 7.05
N CYS A 199 -2.45 10.65 6.83
CA CYS A 199 -1.15 10.04 6.61
C CYS A 199 -0.65 9.32 7.87
N ASN A 200 -0.83 9.92 9.05
CA ASN A 200 -0.44 9.29 10.31
C ASN A 200 -1.23 8.01 10.56
N GLU A 201 -2.53 7.99 10.29
CA GLU A 201 -3.36 6.78 10.41
C GLU A 201 -2.99 5.70 9.36
N LYS A 202 -2.85 6.09 8.09
CA LYS A 202 -2.56 5.15 6.99
C LYS A 202 -1.14 4.58 7.02
N TYR A 203 -0.19 5.36 7.51
CA TYR A 203 1.23 5.01 7.50
C TYR A 203 1.76 4.61 8.88
N LEU A 204 0.87 4.26 9.81
CA LEU A 204 1.24 3.64 11.10
C LEU A 204 1.81 2.23 10.93
N THR A 205 1.53 1.58 9.81
CA THR A 205 2.01 0.24 9.51
C THR A 205 3.50 0.24 9.18
N ASP A 206 4.18 -0.84 9.54
CA ASP A 206 5.58 -1.09 9.28
C ASP A 206 5.94 -0.93 7.78
N GLU A 207 7.12 -0.46 7.46
CA GLU A 207 7.60 -0.32 6.07
C GLU A 207 7.67 -1.67 5.35
N GLN A 208 7.88 -2.77 6.06
CA GLN A 208 7.78 -4.13 5.52
C GLN A 208 6.36 -4.43 5.00
N TYR A 209 5.32 -3.94 5.70
CA TYR A 209 3.96 -4.06 5.20
C TYR A 209 3.73 -3.29 3.90
N TRP A 210 4.44 -2.19 3.67
CA TRP A 210 4.31 -1.41 2.43
C TRP A 210 4.84 -2.16 1.21
N GLU A 211 5.92 -2.92 1.37
CA GLU A 211 6.39 -3.82 0.31
C GLU A 211 5.31 -4.84 -0.02
N PHE A 212 4.76 -5.46 1.01
CA PHE A 212 3.67 -6.39 0.85
C PHE A 212 2.40 -5.75 0.22
N GLU A 213 1.99 -4.56 0.66
CA GLU A 213 0.83 -3.85 0.13
C GLU A 213 0.97 -3.54 -1.38
N THR A 214 2.18 -3.25 -1.82
CA THR A 214 2.46 -2.83 -3.20
C THR A 214 2.89 -3.95 -4.12
N MET A 215 3.63 -4.93 -3.63
CA MET A 215 4.21 -6.00 -4.43
C MET A 215 3.60 -7.38 -4.16
N GLN A 216 2.78 -7.50 -3.09
CA GLN A 216 2.12 -8.74 -2.66
C GLN A 216 3.07 -9.83 -2.14
N PHE A 217 4.32 -9.46 -1.78
CA PHE A 217 5.28 -10.31 -1.07
C PHE A 217 6.36 -9.44 -0.42
N PHE A 218 7.21 -10.06 0.42
CA PHE A 218 8.34 -9.39 1.06
C PHE A 218 9.60 -9.62 0.23
N ILE A 219 10.24 -8.54 -0.24
CA ILE A 219 11.53 -8.60 -0.97
C ILE A 219 12.72 -8.54 0.00
N SER A 220 12.57 -7.75 1.09
CA SER A 220 13.60 -7.68 2.11
C SER A 220 13.82 -9.06 2.73
N ASP A 221 15.09 -9.44 2.94
CA ASP A 221 15.56 -10.75 3.39
C ASP A 221 14.92 -11.24 4.72
N GLU A 222 14.15 -10.42 5.39
CA GLU A 222 13.45 -10.75 6.62
C GLU A 222 11.95 -10.97 6.35
N ASN A 223 11.59 -12.16 5.88
CA ASN A 223 10.21 -12.58 5.99
C ASN A 223 9.83 -12.62 7.48
N PRO A 224 8.94 -11.75 7.98
CA PRO A 224 8.63 -11.68 9.41
C PRO A 224 8.08 -12.98 9.98
N PHE A 225 7.68 -13.92 9.13
CA PHE A 225 7.09 -15.20 9.51
C PHE A 225 8.04 -16.40 9.35
N GLU A 226 9.29 -16.20 8.93
CA GLU A 226 10.23 -17.29 8.66
C GLU A 226 10.41 -18.21 9.87
N GLU A 227 10.55 -17.66 11.08
CA GLU A 227 10.62 -18.45 12.31
C GLU A 227 9.36 -19.27 12.57
N ALA A 228 8.20 -18.75 12.20
CA ALA A 228 6.93 -19.46 12.37
C ALA A 228 6.84 -20.64 11.41
N TYR A 229 7.27 -20.49 10.18
CA TYR A 229 7.23 -21.58 9.18
C TYR A 229 8.11 -22.78 9.54
N GLN A 230 9.12 -22.60 10.39
CA GLN A 230 9.90 -23.70 10.95
C GLN A 230 9.16 -24.45 12.08
N ILE A 231 8.04 -23.93 12.57
CA ILE A 231 7.33 -24.44 13.74
C ILE A 231 5.94 -24.99 13.39
N ILE A 232 5.26 -24.36 12.40
CA ILE A 232 3.92 -24.75 11.96
C ILE A 232 4.02 -25.76 10.81
N SER A 233 2.99 -26.59 10.65
CA SER A 233 2.87 -27.50 9.51
C SER A 233 2.64 -26.70 8.23
N ASP A 234 3.13 -27.22 7.10
CA ASP A 234 2.81 -26.63 5.79
C ASP A 234 1.29 -26.74 5.56
N PHE A 235 0.68 -25.61 5.21
CA PHE A 235 -0.76 -25.55 5.00
C PHE A 235 -1.22 -26.45 3.84
N ASP A 236 -0.38 -26.66 2.83
CA ASP A 236 -0.70 -27.52 1.69
C ASP A 236 -0.78 -29.00 2.10
N GLU A 237 -0.04 -29.43 3.13
CA GLU A 237 -0.04 -30.81 3.67
C GLU A 237 -1.19 -31.08 4.65
N VAL A 238 -1.90 -30.05 5.14
CA VAL A 238 -3.04 -30.22 6.06
C VAL A 238 -4.26 -30.68 5.29
N GLU A 239 -4.98 -31.70 5.78
CA GLU A 239 -6.21 -32.17 5.16
C GLU A 239 -7.40 -31.23 5.42
N VAL A 240 -8.36 -31.20 4.47
CA VAL A 240 -9.62 -30.45 4.65
C VAL A 240 -10.38 -31.01 5.85
N GLY A 241 -10.74 -30.13 6.77
CA GLY A 241 -11.41 -30.52 8.03
C GLY A 241 -10.48 -30.55 9.24
N GLU A 242 -9.16 -30.57 9.06
CA GLU A 242 -8.19 -30.59 10.15
C GLU A 242 -7.90 -29.17 10.68
N LYS A 243 -7.40 -29.11 11.92
CA LYS A 243 -6.98 -27.87 12.57
C LYS A 243 -5.50 -27.61 12.32
N CYS A 244 -5.21 -26.38 11.96
CA CYS A 244 -3.84 -25.90 11.77
C CYS A 244 -3.65 -24.51 12.33
N VAL A 245 -2.40 -24.09 12.43
CA VAL A 245 -2.03 -22.70 12.71
C VAL A 245 -1.49 -22.09 11.43
N VAL A 246 -2.01 -20.93 11.07
CA VAL A 246 -1.49 -20.11 9.97
C VAL A 246 -1.09 -18.75 10.50
N VAL A 247 -0.06 -18.17 9.91
CA VAL A 247 0.42 -16.83 10.24
C VAL A 247 0.41 -15.95 9.01
N GLY A 248 0.18 -14.67 9.20
CA GLY A 248 0.17 -13.74 8.07
C GLY A 248 -0.26 -12.34 8.44
N VAL A 249 -0.32 -11.51 7.40
CA VAL A 249 -0.80 -10.11 7.46
C VAL A 249 -2.23 -10.04 6.94
N ILE A 250 -3.08 -9.31 7.63
CA ILE A 250 -4.45 -9.04 7.14
C ILE A 250 -4.37 -8.04 5.98
N SER A 251 -4.66 -8.49 4.77
CA SER A 251 -4.63 -7.65 3.56
C SER A 251 -5.99 -7.02 3.23
N LYS A 252 -7.09 -7.72 3.57
CA LYS A 252 -8.46 -7.26 3.29
C LYS A 252 -9.41 -7.72 4.38
N ILE A 253 -10.41 -6.90 4.68
CA ILE A 253 -11.47 -7.21 5.62
C ILE A 253 -12.80 -6.84 4.97
N GLN A 254 -13.75 -7.78 4.98
CA GLN A 254 -15.11 -7.58 4.50
C GLN A 254 -16.09 -8.04 5.57
N LYS A 255 -16.79 -7.10 6.21
CA LYS A 255 -17.87 -7.41 7.16
C LYS A 255 -19.17 -7.66 6.41
N LYS A 256 -19.88 -8.74 6.75
CA LYS A 256 -21.17 -9.13 6.18
C LYS A 256 -22.15 -9.49 7.29
N LYS A 257 -23.44 -9.68 6.93
CA LYS A 257 -24.48 -10.14 7.85
C LYS A 257 -24.98 -11.50 7.43
N THR A 258 -25.20 -12.39 8.38
CA THR A 258 -25.89 -13.68 8.17
C THR A 258 -27.38 -13.43 7.90
N LYS A 259 -28.11 -14.46 7.44
CA LYS A 259 -29.56 -14.41 7.29
C LYS A 259 -30.31 -14.05 8.60
N ARG A 260 -29.69 -14.31 9.76
CA ARG A 260 -30.21 -13.98 11.10
C ARG A 260 -29.76 -12.60 11.59
N GLY A 261 -29.15 -11.75 10.75
CA GLY A 261 -28.70 -10.42 11.07
C GLY A 261 -27.39 -10.31 11.88
N GLN A 262 -26.77 -11.42 12.24
CA GLN A 262 -25.50 -11.44 12.97
C GLN A 262 -24.34 -11.04 12.04
N GLN A 263 -23.40 -10.23 12.54
CA GLN A 263 -22.20 -9.85 11.79
C GLN A 263 -21.19 -10.98 11.79
N TYR A 264 -20.55 -11.19 10.63
CA TYR A 264 -19.37 -12.03 10.43
C TYR A 264 -18.42 -11.35 9.48
N ALA A 265 -17.19 -11.81 9.35
CA ALA A 265 -16.21 -11.20 8.46
C ALA A 265 -15.52 -12.25 7.58
N TYR A 266 -15.19 -11.85 6.37
CA TYR A 266 -14.14 -12.48 5.57
C TYR A 266 -12.89 -11.62 5.68
N ILE A 267 -11.76 -12.24 5.94
CA ILE A 267 -10.46 -11.61 5.88
C ILE A 267 -9.57 -12.37 4.90
N ASN A 268 -8.75 -11.62 4.19
CA ASN A 268 -7.67 -12.19 3.41
C ASN A 268 -6.41 -12.13 4.27
N LEU A 269 -5.89 -13.29 4.63
CA LEU A 269 -4.65 -13.45 5.37
C LEU A 269 -3.54 -13.84 4.41
N TYR A 270 -2.46 -13.11 4.45
CA TYR A 270 -1.31 -13.33 3.60
C TYR A 270 -0.09 -13.76 4.41
N GLY A 271 0.36 -14.96 4.17
CA GLY A 271 1.56 -15.56 4.71
C GLY A 271 2.40 -16.16 3.59
N THR A 272 2.62 -17.48 3.58
CA THR A 272 3.21 -18.20 2.43
C THR A 272 2.28 -18.23 1.22
N SER A 273 0.97 -18.23 1.47
CA SER A 273 -0.08 -18.16 0.46
C SER A 273 -1.14 -17.14 0.88
N LEU A 274 -2.01 -16.75 -0.06
CA LEU A 274 -3.18 -15.92 0.23
C LEU A 274 -4.32 -16.85 0.67
N LEU A 275 -4.73 -16.73 1.94
CA LEU A 275 -5.83 -17.50 2.49
C LEU A 275 -7.09 -16.66 2.66
N GLU A 276 -8.23 -17.16 2.22
CA GLU A 276 -9.55 -16.62 2.53
C GLU A 276 -10.02 -17.16 3.87
N CYS A 277 -10.07 -16.31 4.89
CA CYS A 277 -10.43 -16.72 6.23
C CYS A 277 -11.84 -16.25 6.58
N THR A 278 -12.69 -17.20 7.02
CA THR A 278 -14.03 -16.90 7.54
C THR A 278 -13.98 -16.73 9.05
N VAL A 279 -14.43 -15.56 9.52
CA VAL A 279 -14.54 -15.20 10.94
C VAL A 279 -16.01 -15.17 11.32
N TRP A 280 -16.52 -16.26 11.90
CA TRP A 280 -17.91 -16.36 12.32
C TRP A 280 -18.26 -15.42 13.47
N PRO A 281 -19.55 -15.13 13.74
CA PRO A 281 -19.99 -14.15 14.72
C PRO A 281 -19.36 -14.28 16.12
N ASP A 282 -19.19 -15.49 16.61
CA ASP A 282 -18.61 -15.74 17.94
C ASP A 282 -17.11 -15.40 17.99
N ALA A 283 -16.38 -15.75 16.94
CA ALA A 283 -14.97 -15.37 16.79
C ALA A 283 -14.84 -13.85 16.55
N LEU A 284 -15.73 -13.26 15.74
CA LEU A 284 -15.72 -11.82 15.48
C LEU A 284 -15.99 -10.99 16.75
N LYS A 285 -16.89 -11.43 17.63
CA LYS A 285 -17.14 -10.78 18.93
C LYS A 285 -15.91 -10.82 19.85
N LYS A 286 -15.15 -11.92 19.82
CA LYS A 286 -13.99 -12.12 20.71
C LYS A 286 -12.72 -11.45 20.22
N PHE A 287 -12.53 -11.42 18.91
CA PHE A 287 -11.25 -11.05 18.28
C PHE A 287 -11.40 -9.89 17.27
N GLY A 288 -12.56 -9.25 17.19
CA GLY A 288 -12.86 -8.19 16.21
C GLY A 288 -11.87 -7.02 16.25
N ASP A 289 -11.38 -6.67 17.44
CA ASP A 289 -10.41 -5.58 17.63
C ASP A 289 -9.03 -5.90 17.03
N LEU A 290 -8.70 -7.18 16.85
CA LEU A 290 -7.47 -7.62 16.18
C LEU A 290 -7.58 -7.64 14.64
N LEU A 291 -8.79 -7.46 14.11
CA LEU A 291 -9.03 -7.44 12.67
C LEU A 291 -8.79 -6.04 12.11
N VAL A 292 -7.52 -5.68 11.99
CA VAL A 292 -7.07 -4.41 11.41
C VAL A 292 -6.22 -4.73 10.17
N LYS A 293 -6.47 -4.02 9.07
CA LYS A 293 -5.65 -4.16 7.85
C LYS A 293 -4.19 -3.82 8.18
N GLY A 294 -3.26 -4.67 7.75
CA GLY A 294 -1.83 -4.55 8.06
C GLY A 294 -1.39 -5.22 9.35
N GLN A 295 -2.32 -5.70 10.16
CA GLN A 295 -2.00 -6.41 11.40
C GLN A 295 -1.42 -7.78 11.09
N GLN A 296 -0.27 -8.10 11.71
CA GLN A 296 0.34 -9.42 11.70
C GLN A 296 -0.32 -10.30 12.78
N ILE A 297 -0.90 -11.43 12.38
CA ILE A 297 -1.61 -12.33 13.27
C ILE A 297 -1.19 -13.79 13.10
N ALA A 298 -1.34 -14.55 14.17
CA ALA A 298 -1.35 -16.01 14.16
C ALA A 298 -2.79 -16.50 14.42
N VAL A 299 -3.24 -17.41 13.60
CA VAL A 299 -4.62 -17.90 13.59
C VAL A 299 -4.64 -19.39 13.79
N LEU A 300 -5.35 -19.86 14.82
CA LEU A 300 -5.78 -21.25 14.89
C LEU A 300 -7.07 -21.38 14.08
N CYS A 301 -7.06 -22.23 13.09
CA CYS A 301 -8.15 -22.38 12.15
C CYS A 301 -8.39 -23.86 11.76
N LYS A 302 -9.50 -24.09 11.09
CA LYS A 302 -9.85 -25.35 10.43
C LYS A 302 -9.76 -25.15 8.92
N LYS A 303 -9.06 -26.02 8.21
CA LYS A 303 -9.00 -25.97 6.73
C LYS A 303 -10.37 -26.31 6.14
N ASP A 304 -10.89 -25.44 5.27
CA ASP A 304 -12.22 -25.54 4.64
C ASP A 304 -12.13 -25.68 3.12
N GLY A 305 -10.93 -25.68 2.55
CA GLY A 305 -10.61 -25.82 1.14
C GLY A 305 -9.16 -25.49 0.86
N ASP A 306 -8.76 -25.49 -0.42
CA ASP A 306 -7.37 -25.30 -0.82
C ASP A 306 -6.75 -23.98 -0.30
N ASP A 307 -7.51 -22.88 -0.39
CA ASP A 307 -7.08 -21.58 0.08
C ASP A 307 -8.07 -20.98 1.10
N LYS A 308 -8.89 -21.83 1.79
CA LYS A 308 -9.95 -21.38 2.70
C LYS A 308 -9.81 -21.98 4.07
N VAL A 309 -10.02 -21.12 5.08
CA VAL A 309 -10.01 -21.54 6.48
C VAL A 309 -11.15 -20.88 7.27
N ILE A 310 -11.59 -21.59 8.31
CA ILE A 310 -12.53 -21.09 9.31
C ILE A 310 -11.75 -20.80 10.58
N ILE A 311 -11.84 -19.58 11.08
CA ILE A 311 -11.06 -19.10 12.23
C ILE A 311 -11.71 -19.55 13.54
N ASP A 312 -10.91 -20.20 14.40
CA ASP A 312 -11.26 -20.53 15.77
C ASP A 312 -10.73 -19.49 16.78
N LYS A 313 -9.44 -19.10 16.65
CA LYS A 313 -8.76 -18.18 17.56
C LYS A 313 -7.76 -17.30 16.81
N ILE A 314 -7.59 -16.06 17.28
CA ILE A 314 -6.62 -15.12 16.75
C ILE A 314 -5.73 -14.61 17.89
N LYS A 315 -4.45 -14.44 17.61
CA LYS A 315 -3.48 -13.73 18.48
C LYS A 315 -2.61 -12.79 17.64
N PRO A 316 -2.15 -11.66 18.19
CA PRO A 316 -1.06 -10.90 17.58
C PRO A 316 0.15 -11.81 17.35
N TYR A 317 0.78 -11.73 16.18
CA TYR A 317 1.84 -12.66 15.78
C TYR A 317 3.02 -12.70 16.78
N LYS A 318 3.53 -11.54 17.20
CA LYS A 318 4.62 -11.44 18.17
C LYS A 318 4.27 -12.15 19.48
N GLN A 319 3.09 -11.89 20.04
CA GLN A 319 2.63 -12.51 21.27
C GLN A 319 2.49 -14.05 21.16
N TRP A 320 2.02 -14.52 20.00
CA TRP A 320 1.94 -15.96 19.73
C TRP A 320 3.33 -16.58 19.66
N LEU A 321 4.26 -15.97 18.92
CA LEU A 321 5.63 -16.46 18.76
C LEU A 321 6.37 -16.54 20.10
N ASP A 322 6.26 -15.51 20.95
CA ASP A 322 6.85 -15.48 22.29
C ASP A 322 6.27 -16.59 23.18
N THR A 323 4.97 -16.84 23.09
CA THR A 323 4.32 -17.94 23.82
C THR A 323 4.86 -19.30 23.40
N ILE A 324 5.14 -19.52 22.13
CA ILE A 324 5.69 -20.80 21.65
C ILE A 324 7.18 -20.93 22.05
N LYS A 325 7.98 -19.87 21.92
CA LYS A 325 9.38 -19.85 22.33
C LYS A 325 9.54 -20.14 23.82
N SER A 326 8.69 -19.57 24.66
CA SER A 326 8.74 -19.83 26.12
C SER A 326 8.39 -21.28 26.47
N ARG A 327 7.42 -21.88 25.79
CA ARG A 327 7.08 -23.32 25.97
C ARG A 327 8.22 -24.24 25.56
N LYS A 328 8.92 -24.00 24.45
CA LYS A 328 10.06 -24.81 24.00
C LYS A 328 11.24 -24.71 24.98
N LYS A 329 11.45 -23.58 25.66
CA LYS A 329 12.48 -23.45 26.70
C LYS A 329 12.19 -24.33 27.92
N HIS A 330 10.93 -24.47 28.32
CA HIS A 330 10.54 -25.30 29.48
C HIS A 330 10.54 -26.81 29.17
N THR A 331 10.46 -27.21 27.91
CA THR A 331 10.53 -28.63 27.52
C THR A 331 11.96 -29.12 27.31
N LYS A 332 12.98 -28.25 27.26
CA LYS A 332 14.41 -28.61 27.16
C LYS A 332 15.13 -28.70 28.52
N THR A 333 14.42 -28.57 29.64
CA THR A 333 14.99 -28.59 30.99
C THR A 333 14.56 -29.85 31.75
N PHE A 334 14.50 -31.00 31.07
CA PHE A 334 14.40 -32.34 31.68
C PHE A 334 15.39 -33.28 30.98
#